data_203b1bb083bd46c65515dfa93e320504
#
_entry.id   203b1bb083bd46c65515dfa93e320504
#
_cell.length_a   1.000
_cell.length_b   1.000
_cell.length_c   1.000
_cell.angle_alpha   90.00
_cell.angle_beta   90.00
_cell.angle_gamma   90.00
#
_symmetry.space_group_name_H-M   'P 1'
#
loop_
_entity.id
_entity.type
_entity.pdbx_description
1 polymer ?
#
loop_
_entity_poly.entity_id
_entity_poly.type
_entity_poly.pdbx_seq_one_letter_code
_entity_poly.pdbx_strand_id
1 'polypeptide(L)'
;MTLQERLEADIRSAMRSRNQERLDALRFIKSQIQLTEKNQQKDLDEPGVIEVIAKQAKERRESIQMFQEGNRTDLVTKETAALAVVEEYLPPQMTREDLVKIVEEVIQQVGATSARDKGKLMGRLMPQVRGKADGAIVNAVVTELLEKAENT
;
A
#
# COMPACT_ATOMS: atom_id res chain seq x y z
N MET A 1 -14.73 -5.63 -13.56
CA MET A 1 -13.84 -6.72 -13.11
C MET A 1 -13.21 -6.35 -11.78
N THR A 2 -13.36 -7.24 -10.80
CA THR A 2 -12.71 -7.03 -9.50
C THR A 2 -11.21 -7.31 -9.59
N LEU A 3 -10.46 -6.86 -8.57
CA LEU A 3 -9.02 -7.15 -8.50
C LEU A 3 -8.76 -8.65 -8.42
N GLN A 4 -9.59 -9.40 -7.69
CA GLN A 4 -9.45 -10.86 -7.61
C GLN A 4 -9.71 -11.54 -8.95
N GLU A 5 -10.72 -11.09 -9.70
CA GLU A 5 -10.99 -11.60 -11.04
C GLU A 5 -9.84 -11.29 -12.01
N ARG A 6 -9.30 -10.07 -11.94
CA ARG A 6 -8.14 -9.66 -12.72
C ARG A 6 -6.92 -10.51 -12.37
N LEU A 7 -6.69 -10.75 -11.10
CA LEU A 7 -5.58 -11.57 -10.61
C LEU A 7 -5.67 -13.00 -11.18
N GLU A 8 -6.86 -13.61 -11.15
CA GLU A 8 -7.07 -14.94 -11.71
C GLU A 8 -6.80 -14.97 -13.21
N ALA A 9 -7.27 -13.97 -13.95
CA ALA A 9 -7.02 -13.86 -15.38
C ALA A 9 -5.53 -13.71 -15.68
N ASP A 10 -4.83 -12.89 -14.90
CA ASP A 10 -3.39 -12.67 -15.08
C ASP A 10 -2.56 -13.90 -14.73
N ILE A 11 -2.98 -14.67 -13.72
CA ILE A 11 -2.36 -15.96 -13.40
C ILE A 11 -2.45 -16.91 -14.59
N ARG A 12 -3.64 -17.04 -15.17
CA ARG A 12 -3.83 -17.91 -16.34
C ARG A 12 -2.97 -17.44 -17.52
N SER A 13 -2.89 -16.14 -17.74
CA SER A 13 -2.07 -15.56 -18.80
C SER A 13 -0.58 -15.84 -18.58
N ALA A 14 -0.10 -15.68 -17.35
CA ALA A 14 1.31 -15.95 -17.01
C ALA A 14 1.65 -17.44 -17.18
N MET A 15 0.70 -18.32 -16.86
CA MET A 15 0.87 -19.76 -17.09
C MET A 15 1.01 -20.07 -18.60
N ARG A 16 0.14 -19.48 -19.44
CA ARG A 16 0.20 -19.69 -20.88
C ARG A 16 1.48 -19.17 -21.51
N SER A 17 1.95 -18.00 -21.06
CA SER A 17 3.17 -17.38 -21.57
C SER A 17 4.45 -17.95 -20.95
N ARG A 18 4.32 -18.85 -19.99
CA ARG A 18 5.43 -19.46 -19.25
C ARG A 18 6.34 -18.42 -18.57
N ASN A 19 5.76 -17.30 -18.14
CA ASN A 19 6.47 -16.27 -17.38
C ASN A 19 6.48 -16.65 -15.90
N GLN A 20 7.49 -17.42 -15.50
CA GLN A 20 7.55 -18.00 -14.15
C GLN A 20 7.69 -16.96 -13.06
N GLU A 21 8.52 -15.92 -13.26
CA GLU A 21 8.70 -14.87 -12.27
C GLU A 21 7.39 -14.11 -11.99
N ARG A 22 6.68 -13.77 -13.06
CA ARG A 22 5.38 -13.11 -12.94
C ARG A 22 4.37 -14.02 -12.26
N LEU A 23 4.33 -15.29 -12.66
CA LEU A 23 3.41 -16.27 -12.09
C LEU A 23 3.63 -16.44 -10.59
N ASP A 24 4.89 -16.52 -10.15
CA ASP A 24 5.21 -16.67 -8.74
C ASP A 24 4.76 -15.45 -7.93
N ALA A 25 4.98 -14.24 -8.45
CA ALA A 25 4.54 -13.01 -7.79
C ALA A 25 3.00 -12.96 -7.68
N LEU A 26 2.29 -13.31 -8.75
CA LEU A 26 0.83 -13.31 -8.77
C LEU A 26 0.24 -14.36 -7.81
N ARG A 27 0.82 -15.55 -7.80
CA ARG A 27 0.40 -16.62 -6.89
C ARG A 27 0.63 -16.26 -5.44
N PHE A 28 1.72 -15.52 -5.16
CA PHE A 28 1.97 -15.07 -3.81
C PHE A 28 0.92 -14.05 -3.34
N ILE A 29 0.52 -13.13 -4.22
CA ILE A 29 -0.58 -12.20 -3.94
C ILE A 29 -1.85 -12.98 -3.57
N LYS A 30 -2.21 -13.95 -4.41
CA LYS A 30 -3.38 -14.78 -4.19
C LYS A 30 -3.31 -15.52 -2.85
N SER A 31 -2.16 -16.10 -2.52
CA SER A 31 -1.98 -16.83 -1.27
C SER A 31 -2.16 -15.94 -0.04
N GLN A 32 -1.70 -14.68 -0.10
CA GLN A 32 -1.85 -13.74 1.00
C GLN A 32 -3.31 -13.30 1.20
N ILE A 33 -4.03 -13.13 0.10
CA ILE A 33 -5.47 -12.83 0.15
C ILE A 33 -6.21 -14.00 0.81
N GLN A 34 -5.95 -15.22 0.35
CA GLN A 34 -6.58 -16.43 0.88
C GLN A 34 -6.27 -16.65 2.36
N LEU A 35 -5.02 -16.39 2.77
CA LEU A 35 -4.62 -16.51 4.17
C LEU A 35 -5.36 -15.50 5.04
N THR A 36 -5.50 -14.27 4.59
CA THR A 36 -6.22 -13.23 5.32
C THR A 36 -7.71 -13.59 5.45
N GLU A 37 -8.32 -14.06 4.36
CA GLU A 37 -9.71 -14.51 4.39
C GLU A 37 -9.92 -15.68 5.36
N LYS A 38 -9.00 -16.62 5.39
CA LYS A 38 -9.04 -17.75 6.31
C LYS A 38 -8.94 -17.30 7.76
N ASN A 39 -8.02 -16.38 8.05
CA ASN A 39 -7.81 -15.87 9.40
C ASN A 39 -9.00 -15.06 9.91
N GLN A 40 -9.66 -14.33 9.04
CA GLN A 40 -10.84 -13.52 9.37
C GLN A 40 -12.15 -14.31 9.29
N GLN A 41 -12.11 -15.49 8.70
CA GLN A 41 -13.28 -16.35 8.46
C GLN A 41 -14.37 -15.66 7.64
N LYS A 42 -13.96 -14.79 6.71
CA LYS A 42 -14.85 -14.12 5.76
C LYS A 42 -14.09 -13.67 4.53
N ASP A 43 -14.85 -13.49 3.43
CA ASP A 43 -14.29 -12.97 2.19
C ASP A 43 -13.92 -11.50 2.34
N LEU A 44 -12.85 -11.09 1.65
CA LEU A 44 -12.43 -9.69 1.59
C LEU A 44 -13.22 -8.95 0.52
N ASP A 45 -13.61 -7.71 0.83
CA ASP A 45 -14.11 -6.77 -0.15
C ASP A 45 -12.95 -6.12 -0.91
N GLU A 46 -13.23 -5.29 -1.92
CA GLU A 46 -12.17 -4.62 -2.69
C GLU A 46 -11.19 -3.82 -1.82
N PRO A 47 -11.65 -2.96 -0.92
CA PRO A 47 -10.73 -2.26 -0.03
C PRO A 47 -9.85 -3.20 0.79
N GLY A 48 -10.40 -4.31 1.26
CA GLY A 48 -9.64 -5.32 2.00
C GLY A 48 -8.58 -6.00 1.14
N VAL A 49 -8.89 -6.30 -0.10
CA VAL A 49 -7.92 -6.86 -1.07
C VAL A 49 -6.79 -5.85 -1.31
N ILE A 50 -7.13 -4.59 -1.50
CA ILE A 50 -6.13 -3.51 -1.70
C ILE A 50 -5.19 -3.41 -0.50
N GLU A 51 -5.71 -3.54 0.72
CA GLU A 51 -4.88 -3.51 1.94
C GLU A 51 -3.86 -4.64 1.99
N VAL A 52 -4.28 -5.85 1.63
CA VAL A 52 -3.38 -7.00 1.60
C VAL A 52 -2.26 -6.76 0.58
N ILE A 53 -2.62 -6.26 -0.60
CA ILE A 53 -1.65 -5.98 -1.67
C ILE A 53 -0.70 -4.84 -1.26
N ALA A 54 -1.23 -3.78 -0.65
CA ALA A 54 -0.41 -2.65 -0.18
C ALA A 54 0.60 -3.09 0.90
N LYS A 55 0.18 -3.94 1.82
CA LYS A 55 1.07 -4.52 2.83
C LYS A 55 2.18 -5.32 2.20
N GLN A 56 1.86 -6.13 1.19
CA GLN A 56 2.85 -6.92 0.48
C GLN A 56 3.86 -6.02 -0.24
N ALA A 57 3.41 -4.96 -0.89
CA ALA A 57 4.29 -4.00 -1.54
C ALA A 57 5.26 -3.36 -0.54
N LYS A 58 4.76 -2.99 0.63
CA LYS A 58 5.58 -2.42 1.70
C LYS A 58 6.65 -3.40 2.17
N GLU A 59 6.27 -4.64 2.43
CA GLU A 59 7.21 -5.69 2.87
C GLU A 59 8.30 -5.94 1.83
N ARG A 60 7.96 -5.91 0.54
CA ARG A 60 8.94 -6.06 -0.53
C ARG A 60 9.91 -4.88 -0.60
N ARG A 61 9.43 -3.64 -0.40
CA ARG A 61 10.31 -2.46 -0.35
C ARG A 61 11.29 -2.54 0.80
N GLU A 62 10.83 -3.00 1.96
CA GLU A 62 11.68 -3.20 3.13
C GLU A 62 12.74 -4.27 2.86
N SER A 63 12.36 -5.37 2.22
CA SER A 63 13.29 -6.43 1.83
C SER A 63 14.34 -5.93 0.84
N ILE A 64 13.93 -5.13 -0.16
CA ILE A 64 14.85 -4.54 -1.13
C ILE A 64 15.90 -3.69 -0.41
N GLN A 65 15.47 -2.87 0.54
CA GLN A 65 16.38 -2.04 1.31
C GLN A 65 17.40 -2.89 2.09
N MET A 66 16.93 -3.93 2.76
CA MET A 66 17.80 -4.85 3.50
C MET A 66 18.81 -5.53 2.59
N PHE A 67 18.38 -5.99 1.41
CA PHE A 67 19.28 -6.65 0.44
C PHE A 67 20.28 -5.69 -0.16
N GLN A 68 19.91 -4.42 -0.35
CA GLN A 68 20.82 -3.37 -0.79
C GLN A 68 21.93 -3.14 0.25
N GLU A 69 21.55 -3.05 1.52
CA GLU A 69 22.49 -2.88 2.64
C GLU A 69 23.44 -4.07 2.75
N GLY A 70 22.96 -5.27 2.44
CA GLY A 70 23.76 -6.50 2.46
C GLY A 70 24.51 -6.78 1.14
N ASN A 71 24.46 -5.86 0.17
CA ASN A 71 25.10 -6.01 -1.15
C ASN A 71 24.63 -7.26 -1.92
N ARG A 72 23.38 -7.67 -1.70
CA ARG A 72 22.78 -8.82 -2.39
C ARG A 72 22.03 -8.35 -3.63
N THR A 73 22.80 -7.94 -4.65
CA THR A 73 22.26 -7.41 -5.90
C THR A 73 21.31 -8.40 -6.60
N ASP A 74 21.60 -9.68 -6.51
CA ASP A 74 20.78 -10.76 -7.05
C ASP A 74 19.36 -10.74 -6.47
N LEU A 75 19.26 -10.58 -5.15
CA LEU A 75 17.98 -10.54 -4.44
C LEU A 75 17.26 -9.20 -4.65
N VAL A 76 18.02 -8.09 -4.75
CA VAL A 76 17.43 -6.78 -5.08
C VAL A 76 16.73 -6.84 -6.43
N THR A 77 17.38 -7.40 -7.45
CA THR A 77 16.81 -7.51 -8.79
C THR A 77 15.52 -8.34 -8.77
N LYS A 78 15.56 -9.48 -8.09
CA LYS A 78 14.42 -10.38 -7.99
C LYS A 78 13.23 -9.72 -7.28
N GLU A 79 13.49 -9.10 -6.13
CA GLU A 79 12.43 -8.44 -5.34
C GLU A 79 11.87 -7.21 -6.04
N THR A 80 12.70 -6.46 -6.76
CA THR A 80 12.26 -5.29 -7.53
C THR A 80 11.31 -5.71 -8.66
N ALA A 81 11.62 -6.81 -9.35
CA ALA A 81 10.74 -7.35 -10.39
C ALA A 81 9.39 -7.79 -9.81
N ALA A 82 9.40 -8.46 -8.65
CA ALA A 82 8.17 -8.88 -7.97
C ALA A 82 7.36 -7.69 -7.48
N LEU A 83 8.01 -6.67 -6.95
CA LEU A 83 7.36 -5.43 -6.51
C LEU A 83 6.64 -4.74 -7.67
N ALA A 84 7.25 -4.70 -8.85
CA ALA A 84 6.62 -4.10 -10.04
C ALA A 84 5.30 -4.80 -10.38
N VAL A 85 5.24 -6.12 -10.25
CA VAL A 85 4.01 -6.89 -10.47
C VAL A 85 2.95 -6.53 -9.42
N VAL A 86 3.33 -6.47 -8.15
CA VAL A 86 2.41 -6.13 -7.05
C VAL A 86 1.83 -4.72 -7.25
N GLU A 87 2.65 -3.77 -7.63
CA GLU A 87 2.23 -2.38 -7.82
C GLU A 87 1.22 -2.21 -8.96
N GLU A 88 1.18 -3.12 -9.94
CA GLU A 88 0.16 -3.11 -11.00
C GLU A 88 -1.27 -3.21 -10.44
N TYR A 89 -1.43 -3.79 -9.25
CA TYR A 89 -2.72 -4.02 -8.62
C TYR A 89 -3.11 -2.94 -7.62
N LEU A 90 -2.22 -1.99 -7.35
CA LEU A 90 -2.50 -0.90 -6.44
C LEU A 90 -3.04 0.31 -7.19
N PRO A 91 -3.91 1.11 -6.55
CA PRO A 91 -4.26 2.43 -7.09
C PRO A 91 -2.99 3.26 -7.29
N PRO A 92 -3.02 4.29 -8.16
CA PRO A 92 -1.89 5.19 -8.30
C PRO A 92 -1.44 5.69 -6.92
N GLN A 93 -0.15 5.55 -6.62
CA GLN A 93 0.37 5.94 -5.31
C GLN A 93 0.56 7.45 -5.25
N MET A 94 0.22 8.02 -4.11
CA MET A 94 0.37 9.45 -3.86
C MET A 94 1.83 9.80 -3.62
N THR A 95 2.28 10.91 -4.19
CA THR A 95 3.55 11.52 -3.81
C THR A 95 3.38 12.19 -2.43
N ARG A 96 4.49 12.51 -1.78
CA ARG A 96 4.44 13.28 -0.53
C ARG A 96 3.69 14.61 -0.72
N GLU A 97 3.93 15.26 -1.85
CA GLU A 97 3.28 16.54 -2.19
C GLU A 97 1.76 16.39 -2.31
N ASP A 98 1.29 15.34 -2.98
CA ASP A 98 -0.14 15.04 -3.09
C ASP A 98 -0.75 14.78 -1.71
N LEU A 99 -0.03 14.04 -0.87
CA LEU A 99 -0.48 13.70 0.47
C LEU A 99 -0.58 14.95 1.35
N VAL A 100 0.44 15.83 1.28
CA VAL A 100 0.43 17.10 2.02
C VAL A 100 -0.80 17.93 1.68
N LYS A 101 -1.13 18.05 0.39
CA LYS A 101 -2.31 18.81 -0.06
C LYS A 101 -3.60 18.25 0.54
N ILE A 102 -3.77 16.94 0.50
CA ILE A 102 -4.97 16.30 1.03
C ILE A 102 -5.06 16.48 2.54
N VAL A 103 -3.94 16.31 3.25
CA VAL A 103 -3.91 16.49 4.70
C VAL A 103 -4.27 17.93 5.08
N GLU A 104 -3.72 18.92 4.37
CA GLU A 104 -4.05 20.33 4.59
C GLU A 104 -5.54 20.60 4.39
N GLU A 105 -6.14 20.06 3.34
CA GLU A 105 -7.57 20.19 3.08
C GLU A 105 -8.42 19.60 4.21
N VAL A 106 -8.05 18.41 4.69
CA VAL A 106 -8.78 17.73 5.77
C VAL A 106 -8.61 18.47 7.10
N ILE A 107 -7.42 19.03 7.36
CA ILE A 107 -7.18 19.87 8.54
C ILE A 107 -8.17 21.05 8.56
N GLN A 108 -8.36 21.71 7.42
CA GLN A 108 -9.30 22.82 7.32
C GLN A 108 -10.75 22.34 7.49
N GLN A 109 -11.11 21.22 6.90
CA GLN A 109 -12.46 20.68 6.99
C GLN A 109 -12.86 20.31 8.42
N VAL A 110 -11.95 19.74 9.20
CA VAL A 110 -12.24 19.33 10.60
C VAL A 110 -11.89 20.40 11.61
N GLY A 111 -11.21 21.47 11.21
CA GLY A 111 -10.80 22.53 12.11
C GLY A 111 -9.72 22.11 13.08
N ALA A 112 -8.82 21.20 12.65
CA ALA A 112 -7.73 20.73 13.50
C ALA A 112 -6.68 21.83 13.71
N THR A 113 -6.26 22.01 14.97
CA THR A 113 -5.29 23.05 15.33
C THR A 113 -4.09 22.52 16.12
N SER A 114 -4.15 21.27 16.56
CA SER A 114 -3.08 20.70 17.39
C SER A 114 -3.05 19.17 17.30
N ALA A 115 -2.04 18.59 17.91
CA ALA A 115 -1.88 17.13 17.98
C ALA A 115 -3.07 16.43 18.66
N ARG A 116 -3.84 17.15 19.48
CA ARG A 116 -5.06 16.61 20.11
C ARG A 116 -6.12 16.19 19.10
N ASP A 117 -6.11 16.84 17.93
CA ASP A 117 -7.08 16.61 16.87
C ASP A 117 -6.68 15.51 15.92
N LYS A 118 -5.54 14.84 16.17
CA LYS A 118 -4.99 13.80 15.29
C LYS A 118 -5.97 12.67 15.03
N GLY A 119 -6.64 12.16 16.07
CA GLY A 119 -7.62 11.08 15.92
C GLY A 119 -8.79 11.46 15.01
N LYS A 120 -9.33 12.66 15.20
CA LYS A 120 -10.41 13.20 14.39
C LYS A 120 -9.97 13.39 12.93
N LEU A 121 -8.77 13.94 12.76
CA LEU A 121 -8.18 14.14 11.44
C LEU A 121 -7.96 12.81 10.72
N MET A 122 -7.35 11.83 11.40
CA MET A 122 -7.08 10.51 10.82
C MET A 122 -8.36 9.79 10.43
N GLY A 123 -9.42 9.88 11.22
CA GLY A 123 -10.70 9.25 10.91
C GLY A 123 -11.31 9.76 9.61
N ARG A 124 -11.12 11.05 9.30
CA ARG A 124 -11.61 11.65 8.06
C ARG A 124 -10.66 11.43 6.88
N LEU A 125 -9.36 11.40 7.17
CA LEU A 125 -8.31 11.30 6.15
C LEU A 125 -8.15 9.89 5.60
N MET A 126 -8.16 8.87 6.48
CA MET A 126 -7.82 7.50 6.09
C MET A 126 -8.65 6.95 4.93
N PRO A 127 -9.97 7.17 4.84
CA PRO A 127 -10.72 6.70 3.69
C PRO A 127 -10.24 7.25 2.35
N GLN A 128 -9.63 8.44 2.35
CA GLN A 128 -9.15 9.10 1.14
C GLN A 128 -7.77 8.61 0.70
N VAL A 129 -6.94 8.11 1.63
CA VAL A 129 -5.54 7.76 1.34
C VAL A 129 -5.26 6.26 1.45
N ARG A 130 -6.22 5.49 1.94
CA ARG A 130 -6.09 4.05 2.14
C ARG A 130 -5.75 3.34 0.83
N GLY A 131 -4.67 2.57 0.82
CA GLY A 131 -4.18 1.90 -0.37
C GLY A 131 -3.43 2.79 -1.36
N LYS A 132 -3.42 4.12 -1.15
CA LYS A 132 -2.75 5.09 -2.02
C LYS A 132 -1.47 5.64 -1.41
N ALA A 133 -1.30 5.50 -0.10
CA ALA A 133 -0.11 5.93 0.63
C ALA A 133 0.15 4.98 1.80
N ASP A 134 1.43 4.82 2.16
CA ASP A 134 1.83 4.02 3.33
C ASP A 134 1.35 4.72 4.60
N GLY A 135 0.70 3.96 5.50
CA GLY A 135 0.20 4.48 6.77
C GLY A 135 1.26 5.16 7.62
N ALA A 136 2.50 4.68 7.61
CA ALA A 136 3.60 5.32 8.34
C ALA A 136 3.92 6.70 7.78
N ILE A 137 3.90 6.84 6.45
CA ILE A 137 4.15 8.13 5.78
C ILE A 137 2.98 9.09 6.07
N VAL A 138 1.75 8.60 6.00
CA VAL A 138 0.56 9.39 6.35
C VAL A 138 0.66 9.93 7.77
N ASN A 139 1.00 9.06 8.71
CA ASN A 139 1.16 9.45 10.12
C ASN A 139 2.24 10.51 10.31
N ALA A 140 3.38 10.36 9.63
CA ALA A 140 4.49 11.32 9.71
C ALA A 140 4.07 12.70 9.17
N VAL A 141 3.40 12.73 8.02
CA VAL A 141 2.93 13.98 7.41
C VAL A 141 1.88 14.66 8.29
N VAL A 142 0.93 13.90 8.82
CA VAL A 142 -0.10 14.43 9.72
C VAL A 142 0.54 15.06 10.96
N THR A 143 1.47 14.36 11.58
CA THR A 143 2.17 14.86 12.79
C THR A 143 2.92 16.15 12.47
N GLU A 144 3.66 16.17 11.37
CA GLU A 144 4.43 17.35 10.94
C GLU A 144 3.53 18.57 10.70
N LEU A 145 2.41 18.37 9.99
CA LEU A 145 1.49 19.47 9.66
C LEU A 145 0.72 19.98 10.89
N LEU A 146 0.36 19.10 11.82
CA LEU A 146 -0.28 19.50 13.06
C LEU A 146 0.68 20.29 13.97
N GLU A 147 1.93 19.87 14.05
CA GLU A 147 2.98 20.62 14.77
C GLU A 147 3.17 22.01 14.18
N LYS A 148 3.18 22.10 12.87
CA LYS A 148 3.27 23.36 12.14
C LYS A 148 2.09 24.27 12.44
N ALA A 149 0.88 23.71 12.52
CA ALA A 149 -0.33 24.47 12.85
C ALA A 149 -0.29 25.02 14.27
N GLU A 150 0.27 24.29 15.23
CA GLU A 150 0.44 24.74 16.61
C GLU A 150 1.41 25.92 16.72
N ASN A 151 2.43 25.94 15.86
CA ASN A 151 3.49 26.93 15.91
C ASN A 151 3.18 28.22 15.11
N THR A 152 2.01 28.28 14.49
CA THR A 152 1.49 29.47 13.84
C THR A 152 0.32 30.04 14.62
#